data_aad7d69bef202f8efa85db1ccf380f37
#
_entry.id   aad7d69bef202f8efa85db1ccf380f37
#
_cell.length_a   1.000
_cell.length_b   1.000
_cell.length_c   1.000
_cell.angle_alpha   90.00
_cell.angle_beta   90.00
_cell.angle_gamma   90.00
#
_symmetry.space_group_name_H-M   'P 1'
#
loop_
_entity.id
_entity.type
_entity.pdbx_description
1 polymer ?
#
loop_
_entity_poly.entity_id
_entity_poly.type
_entity_poly.pdbx_seq_one_letter_code
_entity_poly.pdbx_strand_id
1 'polypeptide(L)'
;MSRNLRILAALAALAAPLAALAAGDGPGQTAKQATNWTAITMFAVFVMGTLWITKWAAARTRSAADFYTAGGGITGFQNGLAIAGDYMSAASFLGISAAVMATGYDGLIYSIGFLVGWPIITFLMAERLRNLGKFTFADVASFRFSQTPIRILAACGTLVTVAFYLIAQMVGAGQLIKLLFGLDYWVAVVLVGALMMIYVLFGGMTATTWVQIIKACLLLAGVTFMAFMVLAQYGFSPEALFAKAVEVKTAIAAAAGKNATEAANAGGSVMRPGGFVKDPISAISFGMALMFGTAGLPHILMRFFTVPDAKEARKSVFWATTWIGYFYVLIFIIGFGAITLVLTNPEFADVAKGVIKGGAGTANMAAVLVAKSVGGNVFYGFISAVAFATILAVVAGLTLSGASAVSHDLYATVFKNGKADSAKELKVSRITTVALGIVAVALGIGFEKQNIAFMVSLAFAIAASANFPVLFMSVLWKDCTTRGAVIGGSLGLISSVALTIVSPSVWAVSYTHLRAHET
;
A
#
# COMPACT_ATOMS: atom_id res chain seq x y z
N MET A 1 -30.72 12.33 21.14
CA MET A 1 -29.55 12.30 20.26
C MET A 1 -28.74 11.03 20.55
N SER A 2 -28.70 10.08 19.63
CA SER A 2 -28.08 8.79 19.87
C SER A 2 -26.57 8.96 20.11
N ARG A 3 -25.95 8.05 20.90
CA ARG A 3 -24.52 8.05 21.23
C ARG A 3 -23.62 8.18 19.99
N ASN A 4 -24.08 7.67 18.85
CA ASN A 4 -23.39 7.74 17.56
C ASN A 4 -23.42 9.13 16.92
N LEU A 5 -24.48 9.91 17.15
CA LEU A 5 -24.59 11.28 16.66
C LEU A 5 -23.69 12.24 17.46
N ARG A 6 -23.47 11.96 18.74
CA ARG A 6 -22.50 12.70 19.59
C ARG A 6 -21.06 12.45 19.18
N ILE A 7 -20.71 11.23 18.72
CA ILE A 7 -19.38 10.90 18.21
C ILE A 7 -19.14 11.61 16.86
N LEU A 8 -20.12 11.62 15.97
CA LEU A 8 -20.04 12.35 14.69
C LEU A 8 -19.95 13.87 14.89
N ALA A 9 -20.71 14.43 15.84
CA ALA A 9 -20.62 15.83 16.20
C ALA A 9 -19.29 16.20 16.86
N ALA A 10 -18.72 15.31 17.69
CA ALA A 10 -17.39 15.49 18.28
C ALA A 10 -16.28 15.43 17.22
N LEU A 11 -16.41 14.57 16.20
CA LEU A 11 -15.48 14.49 15.07
C LEU A 11 -15.56 15.72 14.17
N ALA A 12 -16.76 16.25 13.92
CA ALA A 12 -16.94 17.51 13.20
C ALA A 12 -16.41 18.72 13.99
N ALA A 13 -16.56 18.71 15.33
CA ALA A 13 -16.02 19.75 16.20
C ALA A 13 -14.50 19.72 16.35
N LEU A 14 -13.85 18.54 16.18
CA LEU A 14 -12.38 18.40 16.11
C LEU A 14 -11.80 18.86 14.77
N ALA A 15 -12.59 18.85 13.70
CA ALA A 15 -12.16 19.33 12.38
C ALA A 15 -12.18 20.89 12.29
N ALA A 16 -13.03 21.57 13.03
CA ALA A 16 -13.17 23.03 12.99
C ALA A 16 -11.94 23.81 13.53
N PRO A 17 -11.30 23.44 14.66
CA PRO A 17 -10.10 24.14 15.12
C PRO A 17 -8.85 23.83 14.30
N LEU A 18 -8.80 22.68 13.59
CA LEU A 18 -7.68 22.34 12.70
C LEU A 18 -7.63 23.22 11.45
N ALA A 19 -8.78 23.71 10.99
CA ALA A 19 -8.85 24.71 9.92
C ALA A 19 -8.31 26.08 10.37
N ALA A 20 -8.42 26.42 11.65
CA ALA A 20 -7.90 27.67 12.22
C ALA A 20 -6.37 27.62 12.49
N LEU A 21 -5.80 26.44 12.79
CA LEU A 21 -4.35 26.23 12.97
C LEU A 21 -3.56 26.25 11.64
N ALA A 22 -4.25 26.10 10.51
CA ALA A 22 -3.64 26.21 9.16
C ALA A 22 -3.28 27.65 8.77
N ALA A 23 -3.55 28.64 9.61
CA ALA A 23 -3.31 30.07 9.34
C ALA A 23 -2.03 30.66 9.98
N GLY A 24 -1.14 29.82 10.53
CA GLY A 24 0.11 30.28 11.17
C GLY A 24 1.28 30.33 10.20
N ASP A 25 1.82 31.54 9.96
CA ASP A 25 3.02 31.78 9.15
C ASP A 25 4.30 31.41 9.91
N GLY A 26 5.01 30.37 9.42
CA GLY A 26 6.37 30.03 9.83
C GLY A 26 7.39 30.37 8.73
N PRO A 27 8.64 30.74 9.07
CA PRO A 27 9.66 31.10 8.09
C PRO A 27 10.10 29.87 7.28
N GLY A 28 9.93 29.89 5.96
CA GLY A 28 10.35 28.85 5.02
C GLY A 28 9.25 28.24 4.15
N GLN A 29 8.10 28.87 4.04
CA GLN A 29 6.98 28.38 3.22
C GLN A 29 7.26 28.57 1.73
N THR A 30 7.45 27.45 1.01
CA THR A 30 7.15 27.37 -0.43
C THR A 30 5.69 27.80 -0.63
N ALA A 31 5.41 28.60 -1.65
CA ALA A 31 4.10 29.16 -1.94
C ALA A 31 2.97 28.12 -1.75
N LYS A 32 2.06 28.38 -0.82
CA LYS A 32 0.86 27.55 -0.59
C LYS A 32 0.09 27.48 -1.91
N GLN A 33 -0.17 26.29 -2.42
CA GLN A 33 -1.13 26.12 -3.50
C GLN A 33 -2.49 26.65 -3.06
N ALA A 34 -3.18 27.40 -3.93
CA ALA A 34 -4.52 27.92 -3.63
C ALA A 34 -5.45 26.74 -3.29
N THR A 35 -6.22 26.87 -2.21
CA THR A 35 -7.16 25.86 -1.72
C THR A 35 -8.17 25.49 -2.80
N ASN A 36 -8.16 24.24 -3.24
CA ASN A 36 -9.06 23.74 -4.29
C ASN A 36 -10.33 23.18 -3.70
N TRP A 37 -11.30 24.05 -3.43
CA TRP A 37 -12.59 23.70 -2.82
C TRP A 37 -13.36 22.63 -3.60
N THR A 38 -13.30 22.65 -4.93
CA THR A 38 -13.94 21.62 -5.77
C THR A 38 -13.37 20.24 -5.49
N ALA A 39 -12.04 20.12 -5.47
CA ALA A 39 -11.38 18.85 -5.17
C ALA A 39 -11.63 18.38 -3.73
N ILE A 40 -11.62 19.31 -2.76
CA ILE A 40 -11.91 19.03 -1.34
C ILE A 40 -13.36 18.56 -1.17
N THR A 41 -14.31 19.18 -1.82
CA THR A 41 -15.73 18.79 -1.75
C THR A 41 -15.93 17.39 -2.33
N MET A 42 -15.38 17.12 -3.51
CA MET A 42 -15.42 15.79 -4.12
C MET A 42 -14.75 14.74 -3.23
N PHE A 43 -13.58 15.06 -2.66
CA PHE A 43 -12.91 14.21 -1.69
C PHE A 43 -13.80 13.90 -0.49
N ALA A 44 -14.40 14.91 0.13
CA ALA A 44 -15.27 14.75 1.29
C ALA A 44 -16.50 13.87 0.98
N VAL A 45 -17.16 14.07 -0.15
CA VAL A 45 -18.31 13.27 -0.60
C VAL A 45 -17.93 11.78 -0.70
N PHE A 46 -16.82 11.47 -1.35
CA PHE A 46 -16.38 10.07 -1.52
C PHE A 46 -15.92 9.43 -0.21
N VAL A 47 -15.19 10.16 0.63
CA VAL A 47 -14.77 9.67 1.96
C VAL A 47 -15.99 9.39 2.83
N MET A 48 -16.99 10.29 2.85
CA MET A 48 -18.25 10.07 3.55
C MET A 48 -18.99 8.84 3.02
N GLY A 49 -19.03 8.65 1.70
CA GLY A 49 -19.60 7.45 1.07
C GLY A 49 -18.90 6.16 1.52
N THR A 50 -17.57 6.14 1.57
CA THR A 50 -16.82 4.96 2.03
C THR A 50 -17.03 4.68 3.52
N LEU A 51 -17.10 5.70 4.35
CA LEU A 51 -17.43 5.57 5.78
C LEU A 51 -18.86 5.04 5.99
N TRP A 52 -19.82 5.49 5.17
CA TRP A 52 -21.19 4.98 5.20
C TRP A 52 -21.24 3.48 4.82
N ILE A 53 -20.53 3.06 3.77
CA ILE A 53 -20.42 1.66 3.36
C ILE A 53 -19.81 0.82 4.50
N THR A 54 -18.77 1.33 5.14
CA THR A 54 -18.13 0.67 6.29
C THR A 54 -19.13 0.46 7.43
N LYS A 55 -19.90 1.49 7.77
CA LYS A 55 -20.94 1.41 8.80
C LYS A 55 -22.03 0.41 8.43
N TRP A 56 -22.48 0.41 7.17
CA TRP A 56 -23.47 -0.52 6.65
C TRP A 56 -22.97 -1.99 6.71
N ALA A 57 -21.74 -2.24 6.33
CA ALA A 57 -21.13 -3.56 6.39
C ALA A 57 -20.83 -4.01 7.84
N ALA A 58 -20.36 -3.09 8.69
CA ALA A 58 -20.11 -3.38 10.12
C ALA A 58 -21.40 -3.77 10.87
N ALA A 59 -22.55 -3.22 10.49
CA ALA A 59 -23.85 -3.62 11.07
C ALA A 59 -24.25 -5.07 10.77
N ARG A 60 -23.59 -5.71 9.81
CA ARG A 60 -23.80 -7.11 9.42
C ARG A 60 -22.80 -8.07 10.06
N THR A 61 -21.77 -7.59 10.70
CA THR A 61 -20.79 -8.39 11.43
C THR A 61 -21.36 -8.77 12.80
N ARG A 62 -21.83 -10.00 12.96
CA ARG A 62 -22.51 -10.50 14.18
C ARG A 62 -21.74 -11.59 14.90
N SER A 63 -20.82 -12.26 14.24
CA SER A 63 -20.05 -13.40 14.75
C SER A 63 -18.55 -13.19 14.61
N ALA A 64 -17.74 -14.00 15.31
CA ALA A 64 -16.30 -14.05 15.11
C ALA A 64 -15.95 -14.49 13.67
N ALA A 65 -16.73 -15.38 13.07
CA ALA A 65 -16.56 -15.79 11.68
C ALA A 65 -16.79 -14.60 10.72
N ASP A 66 -17.83 -13.77 10.95
CA ASP A 66 -18.03 -12.57 10.15
C ASP A 66 -16.88 -11.57 10.32
N PHE A 67 -16.35 -11.46 11.55
CA PHE A 67 -15.26 -10.54 11.86
C PHE A 67 -13.93 -10.95 11.21
N TYR A 68 -13.55 -12.23 11.27
CA TYR A 68 -12.26 -12.72 10.76
C TYR A 68 -12.32 -13.22 9.31
N THR A 69 -13.46 -13.73 8.83
CA THR A 69 -13.57 -14.40 7.53
C THR A 69 -14.77 -13.98 6.69
N ALA A 70 -15.44 -12.90 7.05
CA ALA A 70 -16.66 -12.43 6.34
C ALA A 70 -17.73 -13.54 6.18
N GLY A 71 -17.83 -14.45 7.16
CA GLY A 71 -18.79 -15.57 7.15
C GLY A 71 -18.45 -16.70 6.16
N GLY A 72 -17.36 -16.62 5.41
CA GLY A 72 -16.93 -17.64 4.44
C GLY A 72 -17.83 -17.79 3.21
N GLY A 73 -18.70 -16.80 2.93
CA GLY A 73 -19.69 -16.87 1.84
C GLY A 73 -19.38 -15.99 0.61
N ILE A 74 -18.19 -15.40 0.53
CA ILE A 74 -17.78 -14.53 -0.57
C ILE A 74 -17.47 -15.37 -1.81
N THR A 75 -18.02 -15.00 -2.98
CA THR A 75 -17.72 -15.70 -4.25
C THR A 75 -16.29 -15.45 -4.70
N GLY A 76 -15.71 -16.36 -5.51
CA GLY A 76 -14.36 -16.21 -6.03
C GLY A 76 -14.16 -14.94 -6.85
N PHE A 77 -15.17 -14.49 -7.61
CA PHE A 77 -15.11 -13.23 -8.34
C PHE A 77 -15.05 -12.02 -7.40
N GLN A 78 -15.94 -11.97 -6.41
CA GLN A 78 -15.96 -10.90 -5.41
C GLN A 78 -14.67 -10.87 -4.60
N ASN A 79 -14.19 -12.03 -4.17
CA ASN A 79 -12.93 -12.12 -3.45
C ASN A 79 -11.73 -11.75 -4.33
N GLY A 80 -11.76 -12.09 -5.62
CA GLY A 80 -10.76 -11.66 -6.58
C GLY A 80 -10.67 -10.14 -6.69
N LEU A 81 -11.80 -9.45 -6.76
CA LEU A 81 -11.86 -7.99 -6.71
C LEU A 81 -11.40 -7.43 -5.35
N ALA A 82 -11.76 -8.09 -4.24
CA ALA A 82 -11.32 -7.68 -2.91
C ALA A 82 -9.79 -7.81 -2.76
N ILE A 83 -9.21 -8.92 -3.22
CA ILE A 83 -7.75 -9.14 -3.25
C ILE A 83 -7.08 -8.10 -4.15
N ALA A 84 -7.60 -7.88 -5.36
CA ALA A 84 -7.09 -6.84 -6.24
C ALA A 84 -7.17 -5.46 -5.57
N GLY A 85 -8.27 -5.19 -4.88
CA GLY A 85 -8.44 -3.99 -4.08
C GLY A 85 -7.38 -3.85 -2.99
N ASP A 86 -7.06 -4.87 -2.22
CA ASP A 86 -5.99 -4.86 -1.22
C ASP A 86 -4.62 -4.62 -1.86
N TYR A 87 -4.40 -5.17 -3.04
CA TYR A 87 -3.12 -5.13 -3.73
C TYR A 87 -2.91 -3.81 -4.50
N MET A 88 -3.96 -3.24 -5.09
CA MET A 88 -3.97 -1.91 -5.70
C MET A 88 -3.96 -0.83 -4.60
N SER A 89 -2.87 -0.76 -3.84
CA SER A 89 -2.63 0.11 -2.69
C SER A 89 -2.02 1.46 -3.10
N ALA A 90 -1.71 2.31 -2.12
CA ALA A 90 -0.92 3.53 -2.35
C ALA A 90 0.41 3.22 -3.06
N ALA A 91 1.08 2.12 -2.70
CA ALA A 91 2.33 1.73 -3.36
C ALA A 91 2.13 1.44 -4.84
N SER A 92 1.08 0.70 -5.18
CA SER A 92 0.80 0.35 -6.57
C SER A 92 0.34 1.53 -7.41
N PHE A 93 -0.50 2.41 -6.86
CA PHE A 93 -1.02 3.57 -7.59
C PHE A 93 -0.06 4.75 -7.56
N LEU A 94 0.33 5.21 -6.37
CA LEU A 94 1.15 6.41 -6.22
C LEU A 94 2.64 6.10 -6.37
N GLY A 95 3.11 5.03 -5.71
CA GLY A 95 4.53 4.69 -5.67
C GLY A 95 5.09 4.20 -7.01
N ILE A 96 4.38 3.29 -7.71
CA ILE A 96 4.86 2.76 -9.00
C ILE A 96 4.78 3.84 -10.08
N SER A 97 3.71 4.63 -10.15
CA SER A 97 3.64 5.74 -11.12
C SER A 97 4.76 6.77 -10.91
N ALA A 98 5.13 7.05 -9.65
CA ALA A 98 6.28 7.89 -9.32
C ALA A 98 7.61 7.23 -9.72
N ALA A 99 7.76 5.93 -9.52
CA ALA A 99 8.95 5.19 -9.94
C ALA A 99 9.10 5.21 -11.47
N VAL A 100 8.02 4.98 -12.21
CA VAL A 100 8.03 5.08 -13.69
C VAL A 100 8.32 6.51 -14.14
N MET A 101 7.74 7.53 -13.52
CA MET A 101 8.07 8.93 -13.81
C MET A 101 9.56 9.22 -13.59
N ALA A 102 10.15 8.67 -12.54
CA ALA A 102 11.57 8.88 -12.21
C ALA A 102 12.50 8.12 -13.15
N THR A 103 12.27 6.81 -13.34
CA THR A 103 13.21 5.87 -13.97
C THR A 103 12.71 5.25 -15.29
N GLY A 104 11.50 5.59 -15.73
CA GLY A 104 10.91 5.05 -16.96
C GLY A 104 10.67 3.54 -16.86
N TYR A 105 11.22 2.79 -17.84
CA TYR A 105 11.07 1.34 -17.96
C TYR A 105 11.44 0.58 -16.67
N ASP A 106 12.49 0.99 -15.98
CA ASP A 106 12.94 0.33 -14.75
C ASP A 106 11.90 0.38 -13.62
N GLY A 107 10.99 1.34 -13.63
CA GLY A 107 9.86 1.36 -12.69
C GLY A 107 8.97 0.12 -12.78
N LEU A 108 8.99 -0.60 -13.91
CA LEU A 108 8.27 -1.86 -14.11
C LEU A 108 8.76 -3.00 -13.22
N ILE A 109 9.96 -2.93 -12.66
CA ILE A 109 10.48 -3.98 -11.76
C ILE A 109 9.51 -4.22 -10.59
N TYR A 110 8.87 -3.15 -10.11
CA TYR A 110 7.84 -3.25 -9.08
C TYR A 110 6.59 -3.97 -9.60
N SER A 111 6.06 -3.55 -10.74
CA SER A 111 4.85 -4.14 -11.32
C SER A 111 5.02 -5.62 -11.63
N ILE A 112 6.15 -5.97 -12.27
CA ILE A 112 6.47 -7.35 -12.65
C ILE A 112 6.70 -8.19 -11.39
N GLY A 113 7.55 -7.73 -10.47
CA GLY A 113 7.86 -8.45 -9.24
C GLY A 113 6.62 -8.73 -8.40
N PHE A 114 5.75 -7.73 -8.23
CA PHE A 114 4.49 -7.89 -7.51
C PHE A 114 3.48 -8.80 -8.23
N LEU A 115 3.47 -8.85 -9.56
CA LEU A 115 2.51 -9.64 -10.33
C LEU A 115 2.88 -11.12 -10.40
N VAL A 116 4.17 -11.44 -10.59
CA VAL A 116 4.61 -12.83 -10.86
C VAL A 116 4.51 -13.75 -9.64
N GLY A 117 4.26 -13.23 -8.45
CA GLY A 117 3.95 -14.03 -7.26
C GLY A 117 2.57 -14.71 -7.30
N TRP A 118 1.63 -14.16 -8.04
CA TRP A 118 0.25 -14.66 -8.10
C TRP A 118 0.11 -16.05 -8.75
N PRO A 119 0.82 -16.40 -9.85
CA PRO A 119 0.85 -17.77 -10.35
C PRO A 119 1.29 -18.79 -9.31
N ILE A 120 2.29 -18.49 -8.48
CA ILE A 120 2.73 -19.38 -7.39
C ILE A 120 1.58 -19.64 -6.41
N ILE A 121 0.89 -18.59 -6.00
CA ILE A 121 -0.27 -18.70 -5.12
C ILE A 121 -1.37 -19.52 -5.78
N THR A 122 -1.67 -19.24 -7.05
CA THR A 122 -2.75 -19.92 -7.80
C THR A 122 -2.55 -21.43 -7.85
N PHE A 123 -1.34 -21.87 -8.25
CA PHE A 123 -1.10 -23.28 -8.53
C PHE A 123 -0.64 -24.08 -7.33
N LEU A 124 0.03 -23.46 -6.35
CA LEU A 124 0.67 -24.19 -5.27
C LEU A 124 0.01 -23.99 -3.89
N MET A 125 -0.65 -22.85 -3.66
CA MET A 125 -1.03 -22.45 -2.31
C MET A 125 -2.53 -22.26 -2.08
N ALA A 126 -3.28 -21.66 -2.99
CA ALA A 126 -4.64 -21.16 -2.76
C ALA A 126 -5.61 -22.22 -2.20
N GLU A 127 -5.66 -23.38 -2.83
CA GLU A 127 -6.55 -24.48 -2.40
C GLU A 127 -6.14 -25.05 -1.03
N ARG A 128 -4.84 -25.20 -0.82
CA ARG A 128 -4.30 -25.75 0.43
C ARG A 128 -4.48 -24.78 1.59
N LEU A 129 -4.27 -23.49 1.36
CA LEU A 129 -4.55 -22.47 2.36
C LEU A 129 -6.01 -22.53 2.80
N ARG A 130 -6.95 -22.57 1.83
CA ARG A 130 -8.39 -22.63 2.16
C ARG A 130 -8.77 -23.88 2.92
N ASN A 131 -8.17 -25.03 2.60
CA ASN A 131 -8.52 -26.31 3.21
C ASN A 131 -7.89 -26.51 4.59
N LEU A 132 -6.71 -25.94 4.86
CA LEU A 132 -5.94 -26.19 6.09
C LEU A 132 -6.08 -25.07 7.13
N GLY A 133 -6.39 -23.84 6.71
CA GLY A 133 -6.45 -22.69 7.61
C GLY A 133 -7.88 -22.35 8.06
N LYS A 134 -7.95 -21.51 9.09
CA LYS A 134 -9.22 -21.03 9.65
C LYS A 134 -9.31 -19.51 9.62
N PHE A 135 -8.34 -18.81 10.19
CA PHE A 135 -8.33 -17.35 10.33
C PHE A 135 -7.01 -16.71 9.89
N THR A 136 -5.88 -17.35 10.17
CA THR A 136 -4.55 -16.83 9.92
C THR A 136 -3.69 -17.85 9.18
N PHE A 137 -2.59 -17.41 8.57
CA PHE A 137 -1.66 -18.36 7.96
C PHE A 137 -0.93 -19.22 9.02
N ALA A 138 -0.89 -18.77 10.28
CA ALA A 138 -0.38 -19.55 11.38
C ALA A 138 -1.21 -20.82 11.62
N ASP A 139 -2.53 -20.80 11.36
CA ASP A 139 -3.38 -21.98 11.40
C ASP A 139 -2.91 -23.03 10.40
N VAL A 140 -2.57 -22.59 9.16
CA VAL A 140 -2.08 -23.47 8.09
C VAL A 140 -0.75 -24.10 8.48
N ALA A 141 0.21 -23.29 8.93
CA ALA A 141 1.53 -23.78 9.32
C ALA A 141 1.46 -24.70 10.54
N SER A 142 0.59 -24.40 11.52
CA SER A 142 0.42 -25.19 12.73
C SER A 142 -0.39 -26.47 12.53
N PHE A 143 -1.00 -26.67 11.37
CA PHE A 143 -1.61 -27.96 11.01
C PHE A 143 -0.55 -29.08 11.00
N ARG A 144 0.66 -28.76 10.59
CA ARG A 144 1.75 -29.71 10.49
C ARG A 144 2.80 -29.56 11.60
N PHE A 145 3.13 -28.32 11.97
CA PHE A 145 4.18 -28.02 12.94
C PHE A 145 3.61 -27.89 14.36
N SER A 146 4.49 -28.00 15.38
CA SER A 146 4.11 -27.78 16.77
C SER A 146 3.54 -26.38 16.96
N GLN A 147 2.35 -26.30 17.56
CA GLN A 147 1.55 -25.07 17.56
C GLN A 147 2.24 -23.85 18.18
N THR A 148 2.74 -23.99 19.42
CA THR A 148 3.29 -22.84 20.15
C THR A 148 4.47 -22.16 19.44
N PRO A 149 5.57 -22.84 19.06
CA PRO A 149 6.70 -22.18 18.47
C PRO A 149 6.39 -21.59 17.08
N ILE A 150 5.57 -22.29 16.28
CA ILE A 150 5.26 -21.81 14.93
C ILE A 150 4.31 -20.60 14.95
N ARG A 151 3.34 -20.56 15.89
CA ARG A 151 2.45 -19.42 16.05
C ARG A 151 3.16 -18.18 16.55
N ILE A 152 4.13 -18.35 17.46
CA ILE A 152 4.98 -17.22 17.90
C ILE A 152 5.76 -16.65 16.72
N LEU A 153 6.43 -17.49 15.94
CA LEU A 153 7.17 -17.05 14.76
C LEU A 153 6.25 -16.36 13.74
N ALA A 154 5.13 -16.97 13.42
CA ALA A 154 4.16 -16.43 12.46
C ALA A 154 3.59 -15.08 12.92
N ALA A 155 3.30 -14.93 14.22
CA ALA A 155 2.85 -13.66 14.77
C ALA A 155 3.94 -12.57 14.70
N CYS A 156 5.18 -12.89 15.04
CA CYS A 156 6.30 -11.96 14.91
C CYS A 156 6.50 -11.54 13.44
N GLY A 157 6.54 -12.48 12.51
CA GLY A 157 6.67 -12.20 11.08
C GLY A 157 5.51 -11.36 10.54
N THR A 158 4.28 -11.66 10.99
CA THR A 158 3.09 -10.86 10.66
C THR A 158 3.22 -9.42 11.16
N LEU A 159 3.54 -9.22 12.44
CA LEU A 159 3.62 -7.90 13.05
C LEU A 159 4.69 -7.03 12.39
N VAL A 160 5.87 -7.58 12.11
CA VAL A 160 6.95 -6.85 11.45
C VAL A 160 6.55 -6.48 10.02
N THR A 161 6.05 -7.44 9.24
CA THR A 161 5.61 -7.19 7.86
C THR A 161 4.50 -6.12 7.82
N VAL A 162 3.52 -6.22 8.70
CA VAL A 162 2.42 -5.26 8.82
C VAL A 162 2.93 -3.88 9.20
N ALA A 163 3.85 -3.76 10.17
CA ALA A 163 4.42 -2.48 10.58
C ALA A 163 5.11 -1.77 9.41
N PHE A 164 6.00 -2.46 8.68
CA PHE A 164 6.67 -1.88 7.51
C PHE A 164 5.70 -1.47 6.41
N TYR A 165 4.67 -2.25 6.16
CA TYR A 165 3.68 -1.91 5.14
C TYR A 165 2.81 -0.72 5.57
N LEU A 166 2.44 -0.63 6.86
CA LEU A 166 1.68 0.50 7.41
C LEU A 166 2.43 1.82 7.27
N ILE A 167 3.75 1.85 7.48
CA ILE A 167 4.57 3.05 7.26
C ILE A 167 4.35 3.60 5.87
N ALA A 168 4.44 2.76 4.85
CA ALA A 168 4.27 3.16 3.45
C ALA A 168 2.87 3.74 3.18
N GLN A 169 1.83 3.15 3.77
CA GLN A 169 0.46 3.65 3.64
C GLN A 169 0.30 5.02 4.32
N MET A 170 0.93 5.22 5.49
CA MET A 170 0.92 6.51 6.18
C MET A 170 1.63 7.60 5.39
N VAL A 171 2.78 7.28 4.76
CA VAL A 171 3.48 8.21 3.87
C VAL A 171 2.57 8.63 2.71
N GLY A 172 1.92 7.68 2.06
CA GLY A 172 1.01 7.97 0.94
C GLY A 172 -0.17 8.85 1.35
N ALA A 173 -0.80 8.53 2.47
CA ALA A 173 -1.94 9.28 2.97
C ALA A 173 -1.55 10.70 3.43
N GLY A 174 -0.43 10.83 4.14
CA GLY A 174 0.10 12.12 4.59
C GLY A 174 0.41 13.05 3.41
N GLN A 175 1.10 12.55 2.38
CA GLN A 175 1.41 13.31 1.17
C GLN A 175 0.14 13.73 0.41
N LEU A 176 -0.85 12.86 0.32
CA LEU A 176 -2.10 13.15 -0.35
C LEU A 176 -2.90 14.25 0.36
N ILE A 177 -3.01 14.17 1.68
CA ILE A 177 -3.71 15.19 2.48
C ILE A 177 -2.95 16.52 2.48
N LYS A 178 -1.61 16.47 2.58
CA LYS A 178 -0.74 17.66 2.40
C LYS A 178 -1.02 18.35 1.06
N LEU A 179 -1.09 17.58 -0.03
CA LEU A 179 -1.34 18.11 -1.38
C LEU A 179 -2.73 18.73 -1.52
N LEU A 180 -3.78 18.09 -0.97
CA LEU A 180 -5.16 18.55 -1.10
C LEU A 180 -5.51 19.75 -0.22
N PHE A 181 -5.03 19.74 1.03
CA PHE A 181 -5.44 20.70 2.06
C PHE A 181 -4.38 21.73 2.38
N GLY A 182 -3.15 21.57 1.87
CA GLY A 182 -2.02 22.47 2.18
C GLY A 182 -1.54 22.39 3.63
N LEU A 183 -1.85 21.30 4.35
CA LEU A 183 -1.42 21.07 5.73
C LEU A 183 0.05 20.67 5.80
N ASP A 184 0.67 20.93 6.93
CA ASP A 184 1.98 20.35 7.23
C ASP A 184 1.90 18.83 7.26
N TYR A 185 2.95 18.17 6.76
CA TYR A 185 2.93 16.71 6.59
C TYR A 185 2.65 15.94 7.88
N TRP A 186 3.29 16.32 8.99
CA TRP A 186 3.08 15.65 10.28
C TRP A 186 1.64 15.79 10.78
N VAL A 187 1.01 16.96 10.57
CA VAL A 187 -0.41 17.19 10.90
C VAL A 187 -1.29 16.29 10.06
N ALA A 188 -1.01 16.21 8.74
CA ALA A 188 -1.74 15.34 7.83
C ALA A 188 -1.64 13.87 8.26
N VAL A 189 -0.45 13.38 8.61
CA VAL A 189 -0.24 11.99 9.07
C VAL A 189 -0.98 11.70 10.37
N VAL A 190 -0.95 12.60 11.36
CA VAL A 190 -1.67 12.42 12.63
C VAL A 190 -3.18 12.38 12.40
N LEU A 191 -3.72 13.31 11.58
CA LEU A 191 -5.14 13.35 11.24
C LEU A 191 -5.59 12.06 10.56
N VAL A 192 -4.83 11.61 9.56
CA VAL A 192 -5.10 10.35 8.85
C VAL A 192 -5.02 9.17 9.79
N GLY A 193 -4.00 9.10 10.66
CA GLY A 193 -3.84 8.04 11.64
C GLY A 193 -5.03 7.94 12.61
N ALA A 194 -5.51 9.07 13.09
CA ALA A 194 -6.72 9.12 13.93
C ALA A 194 -7.97 8.60 13.18
N LEU A 195 -8.17 9.06 11.95
CA LEU A 195 -9.28 8.60 11.11
C LEU A 195 -9.20 7.10 10.81
N MET A 196 -8.00 6.59 10.53
CA MET A 196 -7.74 5.17 10.30
C MET A 196 -8.06 4.31 11.53
N MET A 197 -7.60 4.72 12.71
CA MET A 197 -7.91 3.99 13.95
C MET A 197 -9.40 3.87 14.18
N ILE A 198 -10.15 4.97 13.97
CA ILE A 198 -11.61 4.96 14.07
C ILE A 198 -12.23 3.99 13.05
N TYR A 199 -11.76 4.04 11.80
CA TYR A 199 -12.26 3.18 10.73
C TYR A 199 -12.04 1.70 11.03
N VAL A 200 -10.85 1.32 11.51
CA VAL A 200 -10.48 -0.09 11.77
C VAL A 200 -11.20 -0.66 12.99
N LEU A 201 -11.38 0.14 14.06
CA LEU A 201 -12.04 -0.31 15.29
C LEU A 201 -13.49 -0.79 15.10
N PHE A 202 -14.17 -0.25 14.08
CA PHE A 202 -15.57 -0.60 13.77
C PHE A 202 -15.71 -1.56 12.58
N GLY A 203 -14.61 -1.82 11.85
CA GLY A 203 -14.57 -2.70 10.69
C GLY A 203 -14.64 -4.18 11.07
N GLY A 204 -14.12 -5.01 10.28
CA GLY A 204 -14.02 -6.46 10.34
C GLY A 204 -13.84 -6.94 8.91
N MET A 205 -13.62 -8.22 8.69
CA MET A 205 -13.37 -8.74 7.35
C MET A 205 -14.54 -8.49 6.39
N THR A 206 -15.79 -8.55 6.87
CA THR A 206 -16.97 -8.25 6.06
C THR A 206 -16.94 -6.81 5.54
N ALA A 207 -16.67 -5.84 6.42
CA ALA A 207 -16.61 -4.43 6.03
C ALA A 207 -15.42 -4.17 5.08
N THR A 208 -14.24 -4.69 5.42
CA THR A 208 -13.06 -4.53 4.56
C THR A 208 -13.26 -5.16 3.18
N THR A 209 -13.93 -6.32 3.07
CA THR A 209 -14.19 -6.97 1.78
C THR A 209 -15.04 -6.10 0.86
N TRP A 210 -16.18 -5.61 1.33
CA TRP A 210 -17.06 -4.78 0.51
C TRP A 210 -16.43 -3.44 0.13
N VAL A 211 -15.73 -2.79 1.06
CA VAL A 211 -15.01 -1.55 0.76
C VAL A 211 -13.91 -1.79 -0.27
N GLN A 212 -13.16 -2.90 -0.17
CA GLN A 212 -12.14 -3.25 -1.15
C GLN A 212 -12.73 -3.51 -2.55
N ILE A 213 -13.86 -4.20 -2.66
CA ILE A 213 -14.54 -4.44 -3.94
C ILE A 213 -14.94 -3.12 -4.59
N ILE A 214 -15.62 -2.25 -3.84
CA ILE A 214 -16.13 -0.98 -4.38
C ILE A 214 -14.97 -0.08 -4.79
N LYS A 215 -13.94 0.07 -3.94
CA LYS A 215 -12.78 0.89 -4.28
C LYS A 215 -12.00 0.32 -5.47
N ALA A 216 -11.90 -1.02 -5.60
CA ALA A 216 -11.25 -1.65 -6.75
C ALA A 216 -11.94 -1.26 -8.06
N CYS A 217 -13.28 -1.33 -8.09
CA CYS A 217 -14.06 -0.91 -9.24
C CYS A 217 -13.85 0.59 -9.56
N LEU A 218 -13.90 1.45 -8.54
CA LEU A 218 -13.72 2.89 -8.72
C LEU A 218 -12.30 3.24 -9.18
N LEU A 219 -11.28 2.59 -8.60
CA LEU A 219 -9.90 2.82 -8.97
C LEU A 219 -9.62 2.32 -10.39
N LEU A 220 -10.07 1.11 -10.75
CA LEU A 220 -9.93 0.58 -12.10
C LEU A 220 -10.61 1.48 -13.14
N ALA A 221 -11.82 1.94 -12.88
CA ALA A 221 -12.52 2.88 -13.76
C ALA A 221 -11.74 4.20 -13.90
N GLY A 222 -11.26 4.76 -12.78
CA GLY A 222 -10.51 6.00 -12.78
C GLY A 222 -9.16 5.90 -13.51
N VAL A 223 -8.37 4.84 -13.26
CA VAL A 223 -7.08 4.66 -13.94
C VAL A 223 -7.25 4.30 -15.42
N THR A 224 -8.32 3.58 -15.79
CA THR A 224 -8.66 3.32 -17.19
C THR A 224 -8.93 4.64 -17.92
N PHE A 225 -9.77 5.49 -17.33
CA PHE A 225 -10.04 6.82 -17.88
C PHE A 225 -8.76 7.66 -17.99
N MET A 226 -7.92 7.67 -16.94
CA MET A 226 -6.65 8.40 -16.97
C MET A 226 -5.74 7.93 -18.10
N ALA A 227 -5.50 6.63 -18.21
CA ALA A 227 -4.64 6.07 -19.25
C ALA A 227 -5.18 6.33 -20.66
N PHE A 228 -6.51 6.20 -20.83
CA PHE A 228 -7.20 6.56 -22.06
C PHE A 228 -6.97 8.04 -22.44
N MET A 229 -7.17 8.95 -21.50
CA MET A 229 -6.97 10.39 -21.73
C MET A 229 -5.51 10.77 -21.96
N VAL A 230 -4.55 10.10 -21.31
CA VAL A 230 -3.12 10.25 -21.60
C VAL A 230 -2.83 9.82 -23.03
N LEU A 231 -3.26 8.63 -23.46
CA LEU A 231 -3.02 8.14 -24.81
C LEU A 231 -3.74 8.98 -25.87
N ALA A 232 -4.92 9.50 -25.58
CA ALA A 232 -5.67 10.37 -26.51
C ALA A 232 -4.86 11.62 -26.93
N GLN A 233 -4.03 12.17 -26.01
CA GLN A 233 -3.15 13.31 -26.33
C GLN A 233 -2.02 12.98 -27.32
N TYR A 234 -1.77 11.68 -27.52
CA TYR A 234 -0.74 11.15 -28.45
C TYR A 234 -1.35 10.34 -29.59
N GLY A 235 -2.63 10.61 -29.94
CA GLY A 235 -3.32 9.91 -31.01
C GLY A 235 -3.46 8.40 -30.77
N PHE A 236 -3.54 7.98 -29.51
CA PHE A 236 -3.54 6.57 -29.06
C PHE A 236 -2.29 5.78 -29.45
N SER A 237 -1.17 6.45 -29.74
CA SER A 237 0.13 5.82 -30.00
C SER A 237 0.98 5.76 -28.74
N PRO A 238 1.21 4.57 -28.15
CA PRO A 238 2.18 4.41 -27.07
C PRO A 238 3.60 4.84 -27.47
N GLU A 239 3.98 4.61 -28.74
CA GLU A 239 5.27 5.02 -29.29
C GLU A 239 5.46 6.55 -29.23
N ALA A 240 4.42 7.31 -29.60
CA ALA A 240 4.44 8.76 -29.54
C ALA A 240 4.57 9.25 -28.08
N LEU A 241 3.88 8.62 -27.13
CA LEU A 241 4.01 8.91 -25.70
C LEU A 241 5.45 8.66 -25.21
N PHE A 242 6.04 7.52 -25.56
CA PHE A 242 7.40 7.16 -25.16
C PHE A 242 8.45 8.07 -25.80
N ALA A 243 8.31 8.38 -27.07
CA ALA A 243 9.19 9.32 -27.77
C ALA A 243 9.15 10.71 -27.10
N LYS A 244 7.95 11.20 -26.75
CA LYS A 244 7.82 12.47 -26.03
C LYS A 244 8.45 12.42 -24.63
N ALA A 245 8.35 11.31 -23.93
CA ALA A 245 9.00 11.15 -22.62
C ALA A 245 10.53 11.20 -22.73
N VAL A 246 11.11 10.56 -23.76
CA VAL A 246 12.55 10.66 -24.07
C VAL A 246 12.95 12.10 -24.34
N GLU A 247 12.18 12.83 -25.18
CA GLU A 247 12.42 14.24 -25.47
C GLU A 247 12.42 15.09 -24.19
N VAL A 248 11.40 14.95 -23.33
CA VAL A 248 11.29 15.71 -22.08
C VAL A 248 12.47 15.43 -21.15
N LYS A 249 12.85 14.16 -20.97
CA LYS A 249 14.00 13.80 -20.11
C LYS A 249 15.33 14.29 -20.70
N THR A 250 15.47 14.31 -22.04
CA THR A 250 16.62 14.90 -22.72
C THR A 250 16.69 16.41 -22.44
N ALA A 251 15.58 17.12 -22.58
CA ALA A 251 15.51 18.56 -22.31
C ALA A 251 15.85 18.89 -20.85
N ILE A 252 15.33 18.11 -19.88
CA ILE A 252 15.67 18.27 -18.45
C ILE A 252 17.17 18.06 -18.22
N ALA A 253 17.77 17.05 -18.83
CA ALA A 253 19.19 16.79 -18.70
C ALA A 253 20.06 17.89 -19.31
N ALA A 254 19.66 18.44 -20.45
CA ALA A 254 20.31 19.60 -21.08
C ALA A 254 20.19 20.86 -20.21
N ALA A 255 19.03 21.14 -19.64
CA ALA A 255 18.81 22.24 -18.71
C ALA A 255 19.67 22.11 -17.43
N ALA A 256 20.00 20.87 -17.00
CA ALA A 256 20.94 20.59 -15.92
C ALA A 256 22.43 20.73 -16.30
N GLY A 257 22.73 21.27 -17.51
CA GLY A 257 24.10 21.53 -17.95
C GLY A 257 24.84 20.36 -18.60
N LYS A 258 24.16 19.25 -18.92
CA LYS A 258 24.77 18.13 -19.64
C LYS A 258 24.98 18.48 -21.10
N ASN A 259 26.08 17.99 -21.68
CA ASN A 259 26.32 18.13 -23.11
C ASN A 259 25.27 17.36 -23.95
N ALA A 260 25.19 17.63 -25.26
CA ALA A 260 24.15 17.03 -26.11
C ALA A 260 24.13 15.50 -26.09
N THR A 261 25.29 14.86 -26.08
CA THR A 261 25.40 13.39 -26.03
C THR A 261 24.96 12.82 -24.68
N GLU A 262 25.37 13.43 -23.58
CA GLU A 262 24.97 13.04 -22.23
C GLU A 262 23.47 13.27 -21.99
N ALA A 263 22.91 14.35 -22.51
CA ALA A 263 21.50 14.65 -22.42
C ALA A 263 20.66 13.62 -23.21
N ALA A 264 21.07 13.30 -24.45
CA ALA A 264 20.43 12.26 -25.26
C ALA A 264 20.49 10.89 -24.59
N ASN A 265 21.62 10.52 -24.00
CA ASN A 265 21.77 9.27 -23.26
C ASN A 265 20.88 9.24 -22.00
N ALA A 266 20.79 10.35 -21.26
CA ALA A 266 19.92 10.48 -20.11
C ALA A 266 18.42 10.39 -20.50
N GLY A 267 18.02 11.03 -21.60
CA GLY A 267 16.68 10.89 -22.16
C GLY A 267 16.39 9.45 -22.60
N GLY A 268 17.27 8.82 -23.38
CA GLY A 268 17.11 7.47 -23.85
C GLY A 268 17.12 6.41 -22.74
N SER A 269 17.70 6.73 -21.57
CA SER A 269 17.75 5.80 -20.43
C SER A 269 16.39 5.43 -19.88
N VAL A 270 15.35 6.28 -20.07
CA VAL A 270 13.98 5.96 -19.59
C VAL A 270 13.35 4.79 -20.32
N MET A 271 13.90 4.38 -21.46
CA MET A 271 13.46 3.22 -22.25
C MET A 271 14.38 2.01 -22.09
N ARG A 272 15.36 2.07 -21.22
CA ARG A 272 16.36 1.00 -21.03
C ARG A 272 16.32 0.47 -19.59
N PRO A 273 16.58 -0.83 -19.38
CA PRO A 273 16.79 -1.40 -18.06
C PRO A 273 18.16 -0.96 -17.48
N GLY A 274 18.30 -1.06 -16.15
CA GLY A 274 19.57 -0.85 -15.43
C GLY A 274 19.79 0.58 -14.92
N GLY A 275 18.80 1.46 -15.02
CA GLY A 275 18.87 2.81 -14.44
C GLY A 275 18.60 2.83 -12.93
N PHE A 276 17.71 1.97 -12.45
CA PHE A 276 17.32 1.88 -11.04
C PHE A 276 18.16 0.83 -10.28
N VAL A 277 18.25 -0.39 -10.80
CA VAL A 277 19.10 -1.45 -10.25
C VAL A 277 20.10 -1.87 -11.30
N LYS A 278 21.35 -1.45 -11.13
CA LYS A 278 22.40 -1.63 -12.15
C LYS A 278 22.97 -3.06 -12.17
N ASP A 279 23.07 -3.68 -10.99
CA ASP A 279 23.62 -5.02 -10.85
C ASP A 279 22.54 -6.09 -11.14
N PRO A 280 22.76 -7.00 -12.10
CA PRO A 280 21.76 -8.04 -12.46
C PRO A 280 21.39 -8.96 -11.30
N ILE A 281 22.34 -9.31 -10.42
CA ILE A 281 22.09 -10.19 -9.27
C ILE A 281 21.15 -9.48 -8.29
N SER A 282 21.40 -8.19 -8.03
CA SER A 282 20.53 -7.36 -7.19
C SER A 282 19.15 -7.22 -7.80
N ALA A 283 19.02 -7.07 -9.12
CA ALA A 283 17.73 -6.99 -9.81
C ALA A 283 16.94 -8.30 -9.69
N ILE A 284 17.59 -9.45 -9.90
CA ILE A 284 16.97 -10.78 -9.72
C ILE A 284 16.56 -10.99 -8.27
N SER A 285 17.44 -10.69 -7.32
CA SER A 285 17.17 -10.81 -5.89
C SER A 285 16.00 -9.94 -5.46
N PHE A 286 15.95 -8.71 -5.95
CA PHE A 286 14.84 -7.78 -5.69
C PHE A 286 13.52 -8.29 -6.29
N GLY A 287 13.54 -8.75 -7.55
CA GLY A 287 12.39 -9.36 -8.20
C GLY A 287 11.87 -10.58 -7.43
N MET A 288 12.77 -11.47 -6.97
CA MET A 288 12.41 -12.63 -6.14
C MET A 288 11.82 -12.23 -4.79
N ALA A 289 12.34 -11.18 -4.14
CA ALA A 289 11.79 -10.67 -2.90
C ALA A 289 10.35 -10.19 -3.07
N LEU A 290 10.03 -9.49 -4.16
CA LEU A 290 8.67 -9.05 -4.48
C LEU A 290 7.76 -10.24 -4.81
N MET A 291 8.24 -11.18 -5.62
CA MET A 291 7.50 -12.37 -6.06
C MET A 291 7.11 -13.27 -4.87
N PHE A 292 8.07 -13.68 -4.07
CA PHE A 292 7.82 -14.57 -2.92
C PHE A 292 7.16 -13.82 -1.76
N GLY A 293 7.46 -12.53 -1.61
CA GLY A 293 6.80 -11.69 -0.63
C GLY A 293 5.30 -11.61 -0.82
N THR A 294 4.82 -11.54 -2.07
CA THR A 294 3.39 -11.60 -2.40
C THR A 294 2.71 -12.81 -1.75
N ALA A 295 3.34 -13.98 -1.81
CA ALA A 295 2.82 -15.22 -1.25
C ALA A 295 3.00 -15.34 0.28
N GLY A 296 3.70 -14.40 0.92
CA GLY A 296 3.93 -14.34 2.37
C GLY A 296 3.22 -13.22 3.10
N LEU A 297 2.37 -12.42 2.43
CA LEU A 297 1.66 -11.28 3.03
C LEU A 297 0.47 -11.73 3.88
N PRO A 298 0.48 -11.48 5.20
CA PRO A 298 -0.55 -12.01 6.10
C PRO A 298 -1.97 -11.56 5.77
N HIS A 299 -2.18 -10.28 5.44
CA HIS A 299 -3.50 -9.71 5.13
C HIS A 299 -4.07 -10.26 3.81
N ILE A 300 -3.23 -10.58 2.83
CA ILE A 300 -3.64 -11.25 1.59
C ILE A 300 -4.02 -12.71 1.86
N LEU A 301 -3.21 -13.41 2.66
CA LEU A 301 -3.45 -14.83 2.99
C LEU A 301 -4.78 -15.01 3.73
N MET A 302 -5.20 -14.07 4.56
CA MET A 302 -6.50 -14.11 5.24
C MET A 302 -7.70 -14.09 4.26
N ARG A 303 -7.54 -13.55 3.05
CA ARG A 303 -8.59 -13.53 2.02
C ARG A 303 -8.99 -14.92 1.52
N PHE A 304 -8.12 -15.91 1.63
CA PHE A 304 -8.44 -17.28 1.24
C PHE A 304 -9.46 -17.96 2.17
N PHE A 305 -9.65 -17.42 3.38
CA PHE A 305 -10.63 -17.95 4.34
C PHE A 305 -12.02 -17.33 4.19
N THR A 306 -12.18 -16.31 3.33
CA THR A 306 -13.47 -15.65 3.12
C THR A 306 -14.37 -16.34 2.10
N VAL A 307 -13.83 -17.28 1.32
CA VAL A 307 -14.55 -18.04 0.30
C VAL A 307 -15.05 -19.39 0.82
N PRO A 308 -16.10 -19.99 0.24
CA PRO A 308 -16.68 -21.23 0.76
C PRO A 308 -15.79 -22.46 0.58
N ASP A 309 -15.04 -22.55 -0.50
CA ASP A 309 -14.28 -23.75 -0.85
C ASP A 309 -12.98 -23.46 -1.62
N ALA A 310 -12.20 -24.51 -1.87
CA ALA A 310 -10.92 -24.44 -2.56
C ALA A 310 -11.04 -24.01 -4.03
N LYS A 311 -12.13 -24.36 -4.72
CA LYS A 311 -12.38 -23.97 -6.11
C LYS A 311 -12.61 -22.47 -6.21
N GLU A 312 -13.41 -21.89 -5.30
CA GLU A 312 -13.62 -20.45 -5.24
C GLU A 312 -12.36 -19.72 -4.78
N ALA A 313 -11.50 -20.33 -3.94
CA ALA A 313 -10.18 -19.78 -3.61
C ALA A 313 -9.28 -19.65 -4.86
N ARG A 314 -9.16 -20.70 -5.68
CA ARG A 314 -8.39 -20.64 -6.94
C ARG A 314 -8.97 -19.62 -7.92
N LYS A 315 -10.30 -19.60 -8.06
CA LYS A 315 -11.00 -18.64 -8.91
C LYS A 315 -10.77 -17.19 -8.47
N SER A 316 -10.69 -16.92 -7.16
CA SER A 316 -10.37 -15.59 -6.66
C SER A 316 -8.96 -15.15 -7.04
N VAL A 317 -7.97 -16.06 -7.02
CA VAL A 317 -6.60 -15.71 -7.45
C VAL A 317 -6.54 -15.43 -8.95
N PHE A 318 -7.24 -16.20 -9.76
CA PHE A 318 -7.33 -15.94 -11.21
C PHE A 318 -7.87 -14.53 -11.50
N TRP A 319 -8.98 -14.15 -10.89
CA TRP A 319 -9.56 -12.82 -11.07
C TRP A 319 -8.67 -11.71 -10.48
N ALA A 320 -8.07 -11.94 -9.33
CA ALA A 320 -7.12 -11.00 -8.73
C ALA A 320 -5.94 -10.74 -9.67
N THR A 321 -5.32 -11.80 -10.19
CA THR A 321 -4.19 -11.70 -11.14
C THR A 321 -4.57 -10.90 -12.39
N THR A 322 -5.76 -11.17 -12.94
CA THR A 322 -6.27 -10.46 -14.13
C THR A 322 -6.43 -8.97 -13.87
N TRP A 323 -7.10 -8.58 -12.78
CA TRP A 323 -7.34 -7.17 -12.47
C TRP A 323 -6.07 -6.43 -12.08
N ILE A 324 -5.17 -7.06 -11.34
CA ILE A 324 -3.88 -6.48 -10.95
C ILE A 324 -2.98 -6.30 -12.19
N GLY A 325 -2.93 -7.29 -13.08
CA GLY A 325 -2.16 -7.20 -14.32
C GLY A 325 -2.66 -6.08 -15.23
N TYR A 326 -3.97 -5.99 -15.43
CA TYR A 326 -4.60 -4.90 -16.17
C TYR A 326 -4.25 -3.53 -15.57
N PHE A 327 -4.40 -3.40 -14.25
CA PHE A 327 -4.06 -2.18 -13.51
C PHE A 327 -2.60 -1.75 -13.73
N TYR A 328 -1.64 -2.69 -13.68
CA TYR A 328 -0.22 -2.36 -13.85
C TYR A 328 0.13 -1.87 -15.26
N VAL A 329 -0.53 -2.38 -16.29
CA VAL A 329 -0.39 -1.84 -17.65
C VAL A 329 -0.84 -0.38 -17.70
N LEU A 330 -1.97 -0.05 -17.06
CA LEU A 330 -2.47 1.32 -16.99
C LEU A 330 -1.55 2.25 -16.19
N ILE A 331 -1.01 1.77 -15.07
CA ILE A 331 -0.07 2.55 -14.23
C ILE A 331 1.23 2.88 -14.97
N PHE A 332 1.70 1.98 -15.83
CA PHE A 332 2.84 2.25 -16.69
C PHE A 332 2.58 3.41 -17.65
N ILE A 333 1.44 3.41 -18.32
CA ILE A 333 1.00 4.52 -19.19
C ILE A 333 0.88 5.82 -18.40
N ILE A 334 0.27 5.78 -17.21
CA ILE A 334 0.12 6.95 -16.34
C ILE A 334 1.48 7.48 -15.88
N GLY A 335 2.44 6.61 -15.57
CA GLY A 335 3.79 7.01 -15.19
C GLY A 335 4.53 7.74 -16.30
N PHE A 336 4.43 7.27 -17.56
CA PHE A 336 4.94 7.99 -18.72
C PHE A 336 4.15 9.29 -19.00
N GLY A 337 2.84 9.26 -18.80
CA GLY A 337 2.00 10.47 -18.81
C GLY A 337 2.46 11.51 -17.78
N ALA A 338 2.95 11.08 -16.62
CA ALA A 338 3.51 12.00 -15.63
C ALA A 338 4.80 12.67 -16.12
N ILE A 339 5.67 11.94 -16.83
CA ILE A 339 6.86 12.55 -17.46
C ILE A 339 6.44 13.65 -18.44
N THR A 340 5.45 13.38 -19.27
CA THR A 340 5.11 14.26 -20.40
C THR A 340 4.12 15.37 -20.05
N LEU A 341 3.26 15.20 -19.05
CA LEU A 341 2.21 16.16 -18.70
C LEU A 341 2.47 16.89 -17.38
N VAL A 342 3.12 16.22 -16.41
CA VAL A 342 3.36 16.83 -15.09
C VAL A 342 4.71 17.52 -15.04
N LEU A 343 5.79 16.88 -15.52
CA LEU A 343 7.13 17.49 -15.48
C LEU A 343 7.30 18.65 -16.46
N THR A 344 6.46 18.76 -17.48
CA THR A 344 6.47 19.88 -18.46
C THR A 344 5.57 21.05 -18.04
N ASN A 345 4.73 20.86 -17.02
CA ASN A 345 3.80 21.91 -16.59
C ASN A 345 4.38 22.75 -15.44
N PRO A 346 4.60 24.06 -15.65
CA PRO A 346 5.12 24.95 -14.61
C PRO A 346 4.23 25.07 -13.37
N GLU A 347 2.93 24.73 -13.46
CA GLU A 347 2.04 24.70 -12.31
C GLU A 347 2.46 23.59 -11.32
N PHE A 348 2.88 22.42 -11.83
CA PHE A 348 3.13 21.23 -11.03
C PHE A 348 4.61 20.99 -10.73
N ALA A 349 5.50 21.41 -11.62
CA ALA A 349 6.90 21.07 -11.56
C ALA A 349 7.83 22.29 -11.72
N ASP A 350 9.03 22.17 -11.17
CA ASP A 350 10.19 22.92 -11.62
C ASP A 350 10.69 22.22 -12.90
N VAL A 351 10.28 22.78 -14.04
CA VAL A 351 10.48 22.15 -15.35
C VAL A 351 11.97 21.98 -15.65
N ALA A 352 12.80 22.96 -15.27
CA ALA A 352 14.24 22.92 -15.50
C ALA A 352 14.92 21.80 -14.71
N LYS A 353 14.45 21.52 -13.49
CA LYS A 353 14.99 20.47 -12.64
C LYS A 353 14.29 19.12 -12.85
N GLY A 354 13.14 19.09 -13.52
CA GLY A 354 12.34 17.88 -13.70
C GLY A 354 11.83 17.28 -12.39
N VAL A 355 11.45 18.12 -11.42
CA VAL A 355 10.95 17.69 -10.11
C VAL A 355 9.61 18.34 -9.80
N ILE A 356 8.69 17.56 -9.18
CA ILE A 356 7.39 18.07 -8.74
C ILE A 356 7.60 19.07 -7.59
N LYS A 357 6.89 20.20 -7.63
CA LYS A 357 6.92 21.23 -6.59
C LYS A 357 6.34 20.71 -5.27
N GLY A 358 6.79 21.28 -4.15
CA GLY A 358 6.24 20.97 -2.82
C GLY A 358 7.18 20.16 -1.92
N GLY A 359 8.42 19.93 -2.35
CA GLY A 359 9.47 19.34 -1.51
C GLY A 359 9.54 17.82 -1.57
N ALA A 360 10.18 17.24 -0.58
CA ALA A 360 10.47 15.81 -0.54
C ALA A 360 9.19 14.96 -0.48
N GLY A 361 9.20 13.83 -1.19
CA GLY A 361 8.09 12.88 -1.24
C GLY A 361 6.96 13.25 -2.23
N THR A 362 6.91 14.49 -2.76
CA THR A 362 5.84 14.90 -3.69
C THR A 362 5.85 14.15 -5.01
N ALA A 363 6.96 13.51 -5.37
CA ALA A 363 7.01 12.59 -6.52
C ALA A 363 5.93 11.50 -6.44
N ASN A 364 5.57 11.04 -5.24
CA ASN A 364 4.49 10.07 -5.03
C ASN A 364 3.12 10.58 -5.51
N MET A 365 2.96 11.88 -5.75
CA MET A 365 1.71 12.48 -6.23
C MET A 365 1.61 12.54 -7.75
N ALA A 366 2.57 11.97 -8.49
CA ALA A 366 2.62 11.99 -9.95
C ALA A 366 1.29 11.58 -10.60
N ALA A 367 0.72 10.43 -10.24
CA ALA A 367 -0.55 9.96 -10.79
C ALA A 367 -1.73 10.90 -10.49
N VAL A 368 -1.76 11.47 -9.28
CA VAL A 368 -2.83 12.39 -8.87
C VAL A 368 -2.76 13.71 -9.66
N LEU A 369 -1.55 14.18 -9.96
CA LEU A 369 -1.33 15.36 -10.81
C LEU A 369 -1.65 15.07 -12.29
N VAL A 370 -1.37 13.86 -12.78
CA VAL A 370 -1.86 13.41 -14.11
C VAL A 370 -3.38 13.51 -14.17
N ALA A 371 -4.08 13.03 -13.12
CA ALA A 371 -5.55 13.15 -13.06
C ALA A 371 -6.01 14.61 -13.19
N LYS A 372 -5.31 15.57 -12.54
CA LYS A 372 -5.59 17.00 -12.67
C LYS A 372 -5.34 17.51 -14.09
N SER A 373 -4.25 17.07 -14.72
CA SER A 373 -3.90 17.46 -16.09
C SER A 373 -4.91 16.98 -17.13
N VAL A 374 -5.47 15.77 -16.98
CA VAL A 374 -6.35 15.18 -18.00
C VAL A 374 -7.84 15.36 -17.73
N GLY A 375 -8.25 15.60 -16.49
CA GLY A 375 -9.67 15.65 -16.09
C GLY A 375 -10.03 16.84 -15.21
N GLY A 376 -9.11 17.79 -15.02
CA GLY A 376 -9.35 19.01 -14.25
C GLY A 376 -9.65 18.77 -12.77
N ASN A 377 -10.18 19.77 -12.09
CA ASN A 377 -10.34 19.78 -10.63
C ASN A 377 -11.33 18.74 -10.09
N VAL A 378 -12.40 18.45 -10.83
CA VAL A 378 -13.41 17.47 -10.40
C VAL A 378 -12.82 16.07 -10.39
N PHE A 379 -12.15 15.70 -11.47
CA PHE A 379 -11.53 14.37 -11.59
C PHE A 379 -10.31 14.22 -10.66
N TYR A 380 -9.56 15.31 -10.45
CA TYR A 380 -8.51 15.38 -9.44
C TYR A 380 -9.04 15.05 -8.04
N GLY A 381 -10.16 15.67 -7.64
CA GLY A 381 -10.82 15.37 -6.36
C GLY A 381 -11.33 13.94 -6.27
N PHE A 382 -11.94 13.43 -7.35
CA PHE A 382 -12.41 12.04 -7.44
C PHE A 382 -11.25 11.04 -7.25
N ILE A 383 -10.19 11.14 -8.04
CA ILE A 383 -9.03 10.23 -7.95
C ILE A 383 -8.33 10.34 -6.60
N SER A 384 -8.20 11.55 -6.05
CA SER A 384 -7.63 11.75 -4.71
C SER A 384 -8.46 11.05 -3.63
N ALA A 385 -9.79 11.13 -3.71
CA ALA A 385 -10.68 10.45 -2.78
C ALA A 385 -10.61 8.92 -2.92
N VAL A 386 -10.56 8.41 -4.15
CA VAL A 386 -10.40 6.97 -4.43
C VAL A 386 -9.05 6.48 -3.93
N ALA A 387 -7.96 7.23 -4.15
CA ALA A 387 -6.63 6.91 -3.62
C ALA A 387 -6.63 6.88 -2.09
N PHE A 388 -7.26 7.85 -1.45
CA PHE A 388 -7.39 7.90 0.00
C PHE A 388 -8.21 6.73 0.56
N ALA A 389 -9.36 6.44 -0.04
CA ALA A 389 -10.18 5.28 0.32
C ALA A 389 -9.40 3.97 0.15
N THR A 390 -8.54 3.92 -0.88
CA THR A 390 -7.61 2.81 -1.12
C THR A 390 -6.65 2.61 0.05
N ILE A 391 -6.04 3.68 0.52
CA ILE A 391 -5.13 3.66 1.67
C ILE A 391 -5.86 3.19 2.93
N LEU A 392 -6.99 3.79 3.25
CA LEU A 392 -7.79 3.42 4.43
C LEU A 392 -8.18 1.94 4.44
N ALA A 393 -8.61 1.41 3.29
CA ALA A 393 -9.05 0.03 3.19
C ALA A 393 -7.89 -0.97 3.33
N VAL A 394 -6.71 -0.67 2.74
CA VAL A 394 -5.49 -1.52 2.88
C VAL A 394 -5.01 -1.50 4.33
N VAL A 395 -5.00 -0.33 4.96
CA VAL A 395 -4.63 -0.22 6.38
C VAL A 395 -5.58 -1.03 7.27
N ALA A 396 -6.87 -1.04 6.98
CA ALA A 396 -7.81 -1.88 7.72
C ALA A 396 -7.45 -3.38 7.61
N GLY A 397 -7.13 -3.87 6.42
CA GLY A 397 -6.68 -5.25 6.20
C GLY A 397 -5.38 -5.58 6.94
N LEU A 398 -4.38 -4.70 6.82
CA LEU A 398 -3.09 -4.85 7.51
C LEU A 398 -3.27 -4.87 9.03
N THR A 399 -4.00 -3.91 9.56
CA THR A 399 -4.21 -3.79 11.01
C THR A 399 -5.03 -4.95 11.55
N LEU A 400 -6.04 -5.42 10.80
CA LEU A 400 -6.82 -6.59 11.17
C LEU A 400 -5.93 -7.85 11.23
N SER A 401 -5.02 -8.04 10.25
CA SER A 401 -4.13 -9.19 10.26
C SER A 401 -3.11 -9.14 11.42
N GLY A 402 -2.54 -7.97 11.72
CA GLY A 402 -1.67 -7.78 12.87
C GLY A 402 -2.41 -7.96 14.20
N ALA A 403 -3.62 -7.44 14.31
CA ALA A 403 -4.46 -7.61 15.50
C ALA A 403 -4.86 -9.09 15.70
N SER A 404 -5.16 -9.82 14.61
CA SER A 404 -5.47 -11.26 14.67
C SER A 404 -4.26 -12.08 15.11
N ALA A 405 -3.05 -11.75 14.64
CA ALA A 405 -1.83 -12.42 15.07
C ALA A 405 -1.59 -12.28 16.59
N VAL A 406 -1.89 -11.13 17.18
CA VAL A 406 -1.76 -10.94 18.63
C VAL A 406 -2.94 -11.57 19.39
N SER A 407 -4.18 -11.32 18.97
CA SER A 407 -5.37 -11.74 19.70
C SER A 407 -5.66 -13.23 19.55
N HIS A 408 -5.61 -13.74 18.32
CA HIS A 408 -5.92 -15.14 18.03
C HIS A 408 -4.70 -16.06 18.22
N ASP A 409 -3.57 -15.75 17.55
CA ASP A 409 -2.42 -16.65 17.59
C ASP A 409 -1.69 -16.61 18.93
N LEU A 410 -1.33 -15.41 19.45
CA LEU A 410 -0.61 -15.31 20.71
C LEU A 410 -1.53 -15.43 21.92
N TYR A 411 -2.52 -14.54 22.07
CA TYR A 411 -3.31 -14.48 23.29
C TYR A 411 -4.23 -15.70 23.44
N ALA A 412 -5.10 -15.97 22.46
CA ALA A 412 -6.07 -17.04 22.59
C ALA A 412 -5.42 -18.42 22.52
N THR A 413 -4.51 -18.66 21.57
CA THR A 413 -3.97 -20.00 21.33
C THR A 413 -2.74 -20.29 22.20
N VAL A 414 -1.72 -19.40 22.19
CA VAL A 414 -0.47 -19.67 22.94
C VAL A 414 -0.65 -19.43 24.44
N PHE A 415 -1.10 -18.21 24.85
CA PHE A 415 -1.17 -17.88 26.29
C PHE A 415 -2.36 -18.48 27.01
N LYS A 416 -3.50 -18.67 26.33
CA LYS A 416 -4.72 -19.25 26.91
C LYS A 416 -4.97 -20.71 26.52
N ASN A 417 -4.05 -21.34 25.77
CA ASN A 417 -4.16 -22.74 25.31
C ASN A 417 -5.51 -23.03 24.65
N GLY A 418 -6.02 -22.11 23.82
CA GLY A 418 -7.30 -22.23 23.12
C GLY A 418 -8.55 -22.00 23.99
N LYS A 419 -8.40 -21.62 25.28
CA LYS A 419 -9.50 -21.38 26.22
C LYS A 419 -9.78 -19.89 26.47
N ALA A 420 -9.57 -19.05 25.47
CA ALA A 420 -9.84 -17.63 25.59
C ALA A 420 -11.34 -17.35 25.49
N ASP A 421 -11.80 -16.38 26.29
CA ASP A 421 -13.12 -15.78 26.14
C ASP A 421 -13.13 -14.85 24.91
N SER A 422 -14.10 -15.02 24.01
CA SER A 422 -14.24 -14.24 22.77
C SER A 422 -14.30 -12.73 23.02
N ALA A 423 -14.91 -12.28 24.12
CA ALA A 423 -14.96 -10.86 24.45
C ALA A 423 -13.58 -10.30 24.83
N LYS A 424 -12.76 -11.09 25.53
CA LYS A 424 -11.38 -10.72 25.88
C LYS A 424 -10.47 -10.77 24.65
N GLU A 425 -10.62 -11.76 23.78
CA GLU A 425 -9.88 -11.84 22.51
C GLU A 425 -10.15 -10.60 21.66
N LEU A 426 -11.41 -10.20 21.51
CA LEU A 426 -11.78 -8.98 20.78
C LEU A 426 -11.24 -7.70 21.43
N LYS A 427 -11.18 -7.63 22.77
CA LYS A 427 -10.54 -6.51 23.49
C LYS A 427 -9.05 -6.42 23.19
N VAL A 428 -8.33 -7.55 23.21
CA VAL A 428 -6.90 -7.60 22.84
C VAL A 428 -6.71 -7.16 21.39
N SER A 429 -7.54 -7.62 20.47
CA SER A 429 -7.52 -7.21 19.06
C SER A 429 -7.64 -5.68 18.93
N ARG A 430 -8.58 -5.04 19.62
CA ARG A 430 -8.75 -3.57 19.60
C ARG A 430 -7.56 -2.81 20.16
N ILE A 431 -6.98 -3.27 21.27
CA ILE A 431 -5.77 -2.67 21.87
C ILE A 431 -4.60 -2.75 20.89
N THR A 432 -4.39 -3.90 20.27
CA THR A 432 -3.34 -4.11 19.27
C THR A 432 -3.54 -3.21 18.05
N THR A 433 -4.77 -3.04 17.59
CA THR A 433 -5.12 -2.11 16.50
C THR A 433 -4.65 -0.69 16.80
N VAL A 434 -4.94 -0.19 18.01
CA VAL A 434 -4.52 1.17 18.43
C VAL A 434 -2.99 1.26 18.52
N ALA A 435 -2.35 0.26 19.10
CA ALA A 435 -0.88 0.23 19.23
C ALA A 435 -0.19 0.25 17.85
N LEU A 436 -0.66 -0.57 16.90
CA LEU A 436 -0.16 -0.58 15.53
C LEU A 436 -0.39 0.76 14.82
N GLY A 437 -1.54 1.40 15.05
CA GLY A 437 -1.84 2.72 14.51
C GLY A 437 -0.88 3.79 15.02
N ILE A 438 -0.57 3.81 16.31
CA ILE A 438 0.39 4.76 16.91
C ILE A 438 1.79 4.54 16.32
N VAL A 439 2.25 3.30 16.23
CA VAL A 439 3.55 2.96 15.63
C VAL A 439 3.59 3.41 14.17
N ALA A 440 2.53 3.15 13.39
CA ALA A 440 2.45 3.55 11.99
C ALA A 440 2.52 5.08 11.81
N VAL A 441 1.84 5.85 12.65
CA VAL A 441 1.90 7.32 12.63
C VAL A 441 3.30 7.81 12.94
N ALA A 442 3.90 7.34 14.03
CA ALA A 442 5.23 7.77 14.47
C ALA A 442 6.30 7.49 13.40
N LEU A 443 6.30 6.27 12.84
CA LEU A 443 7.23 5.89 11.78
C LEU A 443 6.90 6.59 10.44
N GLY A 444 5.61 6.77 10.11
CA GLY A 444 5.18 7.49 8.91
C GLY A 444 5.70 8.92 8.85
N ILE A 445 5.79 9.61 9.99
CA ILE A 445 6.38 10.95 10.08
C ILE A 445 7.89 10.91 9.73
N GLY A 446 8.61 9.91 10.23
CA GLY A 446 10.06 9.77 9.98
C GLY A 446 10.44 9.47 8.53
N PHE A 447 9.53 8.86 7.76
CA PHE A 447 9.80 8.38 6.40
C PHE A 447 9.17 9.22 5.28
N GLU A 448 8.81 10.49 5.52
CA GLU A 448 8.15 11.40 4.56
C GLU A 448 8.76 11.41 3.16
N LYS A 449 10.10 11.34 3.07
CA LYS A 449 10.85 11.54 1.81
C LYS A 449 10.92 10.30 0.91
N GLN A 450 10.47 9.15 1.40
CA GLN A 450 10.66 7.88 0.70
C GLN A 450 9.60 7.63 -0.38
N ASN A 451 9.99 6.89 -1.42
CA ASN A 451 9.03 6.35 -2.40
C ASN A 451 8.19 5.24 -1.74
N ILE A 452 6.88 5.31 -1.94
CA ILE A 452 5.93 4.40 -1.29
C ILE A 452 6.10 2.96 -1.80
N ALA A 453 6.38 2.75 -3.10
CA ALA A 453 6.61 1.40 -3.64
C ALA A 453 7.88 0.77 -3.07
N PHE A 454 8.94 1.57 -2.90
CA PHE A 454 10.16 1.12 -2.23
C PHE A 454 9.90 0.70 -0.78
N MET A 455 9.17 1.51 -0.02
CA MET A 455 8.84 1.18 1.37
C MET A 455 8.03 -0.11 1.50
N VAL A 456 7.06 -0.31 0.59
CA VAL A 456 6.30 -1.56 0.55
C VAL A 456 7.18 -2.74 0.16
N SER A 457 8.14 -2.55 -0.75
CA SER A 457 9.06 -3.63 -1.15
C SER A 457 9.88 -4.19 0.01
N LEU A 458 10.19 -3.37 1.04
CA LEU A 458 10.84 -3.85 2.26
C LEU A 458 9.93 -4.81 3.05
N ALA A 459 8.64 -4.50 3.17
CA ALA A 459 7.68 -5.42 3.79
C ALA A 459 7.58 -6.75 3.02
N PHE A 460 7.62 -6.71 1.69
CA PHE A 460 7.63 -7.91 0.84
C PHE A 460 8.92 -8.70 1.01
N ALA A 461 10.08 -8.05 1.09
CA ALA A 461 11.36 -8.72 1.33
C ALA A 461 11.38 -9.45 2.68
N ILE A 462 10.82 -8.84 3.74
CA ILE A 462 10.66 -9.47 5.05
C ILE A 462 9.70 -10.67 4.95
N ALA A 463 8.55 -10.51 4.30
CA ALA A 463 7.60 -11.60 4.10
C ALA A 463 8.19 -12.75 3.28
N ALA A 464 8.98 -12.45 2.24
CA ALA A 464 9.70 -13.44 1.42
C ALA A 464 10.74 -14.22 2.21
N SER A 465 11.40 -13.57 3.18
CA SER A 465 12.48 -14.16 3.95
C SER A 465 11.99 -14.96 5.17
N ALA A 466 10.83 -14.59 5.74
CA ALA A 466 10.33 -15.18 6.97
C ALA A 466 9.03 -15.97 6.78
N ASN A 467 7.96 -15.31 6.32
CA ASN A 467 6.62 -15.91 6.28
C ASN A 467 6.46 -16.93 5.15
N PHE A 468 6.90 -16.55 3.93
CA PHE A 468 6.74 -17.39 2.75
C PHE A 468 7.46 -18.75 2.89
N PRO A 469 8.75 -18.85 3.25
CA PRO A 469 9.42 -20.14 3.34
C PRO A 469 8.76 -21.06 4.35
N VAL A 470 8.37 -20.54 5.51
CA VAL A 470 7.71 -21.32 6.56
C VAL A 470 6.37 -21.85 6.08
N LEU A 471 5.56 -20.99 5.47
CA LEU A 471 4.25 -21.38 4.94
C LEU A 471 4.38 -22.38 3.78
N PHE A 472 5.26 -22.07 2.81
CA PHE A 472 5.47 -22.89 1.63
C PHE A 472 5.99 -24.29 2.00
N MET A 473 6.98 -24.39 2.88
CA MET A 473 7.52 -25.66 3.35
C MET A 473 6.51 -26.45 4.19
N SER A 474 5.68 -25.77 4.98
CA SER A 474 4.63 -26.44 5.76
C SER A 474 3.63 -27.19 4.88
N VAL A 475 3.39 -26.68 3.67
CA VAL A 475 2.36 -27.17 2.76
C VAL A 475 2.91 -28.17 1.74
N LEU A 476 4.16 -27.99 1.29
CA LEU A 476 4.72 -28.73 0.15
C LEU A 476 5.82 -29.73 0.51
N TRP A 477 6.56 -29.51 1.58
CA TRP A 477 7.71 -30.36 1.92
C TRP A 477 7.43 -31.24 3.15
N LYS A 478 7.16 -32.52 2.91
CA LYS A 478 6.78 -33.49 3.97
C LYS A 478 7.86 -33.73 5.05
N ASP A 479 9.13 -33.53 4.76
CA ASP A 479 10.25 -33.79 5.68
C ASP A 479 10.70 -32.54 6.45
N CYS A 480 10.06 -31.37 6.23
CA CYS A 480 10.32 -30.17 6.99
C CYS A 480 9.91 -30.34 8.45
N THR A 481 10.81 -30.06 9.37
CA THR A 481 10.58 -30.17 10.82
C THR A 481 10.19 -28.83 11.44
N THR A 482 9.51 -28.89 12.59
CA THR A 482 9.19 -27.66 13.35
C THR A 482 10.45 -26.86 13.70
N ARG A 483 11.53 -27.54 14.11
CA ARG A 483 12.82 -26.87 14.42
C ARG A 483 13.39 -26.17 13.20
N GLY A 484 13.42 -26.84 12.05
CA GLY A 484 13.91 -26.26 10.78
C GLY A 484 13.10 -25.03 10.37
N ALA A 485 11.76 -25.13 10.44
CA ALA A 485 10.86 -24.02 10.12
C ALA A 485 11.05 -22.82 11.07
N VAL A 486 11.15 -23.07 12.39
CA VAL A 486 11.31 -21.99 13.38
C VAL A 486 12.68 -21.34 13.29
N ILE A 487 13.75 -22.11 13.18
CA ILE A 487 15.12 -21.56 13.08
C ILE A 487 15.27 -20.79 11.76
N GLY A 488 14.90 -21.41 10.63
CA GLY A 488 15.01 -20.78 9.32
C GLY A 488 14.17 -19.52 9.19
N GLY A 489 12.89 -19.56 9.64
CA GLY A 489 12.02 -18.40 9.63
C GLY A 489 12.48 -17.29 10.57
N SER A 490 13.01 -17.62 11.76
CA SER A 490 13.56 -16.63 12.69
C SER A 490 14.83 -15.98 12.15
N LEU A 491 15.75 -16.76 11.57
CA LEU A 491 16.94 -16.23 10.91
C LEU A 491 16.55 -15.31 9.72
N GLY A 492 15.59 -15.74 8.89
CA GLY A 492 15.08 -14.93 7.79
C GLY A 492 14.47 -13.61 8.28
N LEU A 493 13.68 -13.64 9.36
CA LEU A 493 13.09 -12.44 9.94
C LEU A 493 14.15 -11.50 10.51
N ILE A 494 15.04 -12.00 11.37
CA ILE A 494 16.07 -11.19 12.03
C ILE A 494 17.04 -10.61 11.01
N SER A 495 17.53 -11.41 10.07
CA SER A 495 18.48 -10.94 9.06
C SER A 495 17.87 -9.89 8.12
N SER A 496 16.63 -10.11 7.65
CA SER A 496 15.97 -9.15 6.77
C SER A 496 15.69 -7.81 7.45
N VAL A 497 15.27 -7.82 8.73
CA VAL A 497 15.07 -6.59 9.52
C VAL A 497 16.41 -5.91 9.81
N ALA A 498 17.42 -6.66 10.26
CA ALA A 498 18.74 -6.11 10.56
C ALA A 498 19.38 -5.47 9.32
N LEU A 499 19.36 -6.16 8.17
CA LEU A 499 19.87 -5.62 6.91
C LEU A 499 19.09 -4.38 6.43
N THR A 500 17.78 -4.34 6.66
CA THR A 500 16.97 -3.14 6.37
C THR A 500 17.41 -1.97 7.25
N ILE A 501 17.57 -2.19 8.56
CA ILE A 501 17.97 -1.14 9.50
C ILE A 501 19.37 -0.60 9.17
N VAL A 502 20.34 -1.46 8.86
CA VAL A 502 21.71 -1.04 8.52
C VAL A 502 21.86 -0.60 7.06
N SER A 503 20.80 -0.63 6.25
CA SER A 503 20.85 -0.24 4.85
C SER A 503 21.13 1.26 4.69
N PRO A 504 21.86 1.68 3.62
CA PRO A 504 22.09 3.08 3.34
C PRO A 504 20.81 3.92 3.23
N SER A 505 19.68 3.29 2.82
CA SER A 505 18.39 3.97 2.70
C SER A 505 17.84 4.43 4.05
N VAL A 506 18.04 3.67 5.12
CA VAL A 506 17.63 4.04 6.50
C VAL A 506 18.63 5.03 7.10
N TRP A 507 19.93 4.78 6.93
CA TRP A 507 20.98 5.66 7.43
C TRP A 507 21.00 7.03 6.75
N ALA A 508 20.72 7.10 5.44
CA ALA A 508 20.61 8.38 4.73
C ALA A 508 19.49 9.27 5.30
N VAL A 509 18.40 8.68 5.78
CA VAL A 509 17.33 9.42 6.47
C VAL A 509 17.84 10.00 7.80
N SER A 510 18.60 9.22 8.59
CA SER A 510 19.21 9.68 9.85
C SER A 510 20.24 10.78 9.64
N TYR A 511 21.12 10.65 8.65
CA TYR A 511 22.19 11.64 8.38
C TYR A 511 21.65 13.00 7.91
N THR A 512 20.57 13.03 7.15
CA THR A 512 19.95 14.30 6.69
C THR A 512 19.29 15.05 7.86
N HIS A 513 18.79 14.35 8.88
CA HIS A 513 18.26 15.00 10.06
C HIS A 513 19.37 15.55 10.98
N LEU A 514 20.51 14.86 11.11
CA LEU A 514 21.64 15.32 11.91
C LEU A 514 22.33 16.53 11.28
N ARG A 515 22.50 16.58 9.95
CA ARG A 515 23.08 17.75 9.26
C ARG A 515 22.18 18.99 9.21
N ALA A 516 20.86 18.83 9.31
CA ALA A 516 19.95 19.98 9.36
C ALA A 516 20.03 20.77 10.68
N HIS A 517 20.73 20.25 11.69
CA HIS A 517 20.99 20.94 12.95
C HIS A 517 22.39 21.59 13.01
N GLU A 518 23.25 21.35 12.00
CA GLU A 518 24.62 21.89 11.95
C GLU A 518 24.78 23.06 10.94
N THR A 519 23.73 23.45 10.23
CA THR A 519 23.65 24.66 9.38
C THR A 519 22.50 25.55 9.80
#